data_153c49fcf5a00af72a5b1b3709be9a6a
#
_entry.id   153c49fcf5a00af72a5b1b3709be9a6a
#
_cell.length_a   1.000
_cell.length_b   1.000
_cell.length_c   1.000
_cell.angle_alpha   90.00
_cell.angle_beta   90.00
_cell.angle_gamma   90.00
#
_symmetry.space_group_name_H-M   'P 1'
#
loop_
_entity.id
_entity.type
_entity.pdbx_description
1 polymer ?
#
loop_
_entity_poly.entity_id
_entity_poly.type
_entity_poly.pdbx_seq_one_letter_code
_entity_poly.pdbx_strand_id
1 'polypeptide(L)'
;ALTVFLWTFAEREKIYDLFEQICGARFTTSYTRVGGVANDIDDHVLRQIRDYISKFPAELAKSEALIARNRIFIDRMAGVGYITQEQAIQLGLTGPCIRGSGIAHDLRKAQPYLFYDQIDFDIMTQNDGDCWARFKVRLEEMKECVRIIHQILDKLPEGPVMANDPHYVLPRKGEIYTRMEELINDFMLINFGTMPEPGETYTAIES
;
A
#
# COMPACT_ATOMS: atom_id res chain seq x y z
N ALA A 1 9.86 23.41 7.21
CA ALA A 1 9.02 22.58 6.31
C ALA A 1 9.83 21.97 5.17
N LEU A 2 10.52 22.76 4.34
CA LEU A 2 11.27 22.25 3.18
C LEU A 2 12.33 21.20 3.54
N THR A 3 13.11 21.40 4.60
CA THR A 3 14.14 20.47 5.06
C THR A 3 13.57 19.09 5.39
N VAL A 4 12.43 19.04 6.09
CA VAL A 4 11.77 17.77 6.42
C VAL A 4 11.18 17.12 5.19
N PHE A 5 10.60 17.91 4.28
CA PHE A 5 10.12 17.41 2.99
C PHE A 5 11.25 16.71 2.21
N LEU A 6 12.41 17.35 2.09
CA LEU A 6 13.56 16.74 1.41
C LEU A 6 14.07 15.48 2.15
N TRP A 7 14.03 15.49 3.47
CA TRP A 7 14.41 14.32 4.28
C TRP A 7 13.46 13.14 4.09
N THR A 8 12.16 13.39 4.12
CA THR A 8 11.17 12.32 3.87
C THR A 8 11.25 11.80 2.43
N PHE A 9 11.60 12.65 1.45
CA PHE A 9 11.88 12.20 0.09
C PHE A 9 13.13 11.33 0.00
N ALA A 10 14.19 11.61 0.77
CA ALA A 10 15.36 10.75 0.81
C ALA A 10 15.03 9.34 1.36
N GLU A 11 14.11 9.24 2.32
CA GLU A 11 13.61 7.93 2.78
C GLU A 11 12.72 7.25 1.74
N ARG A 12 11.90 8.03 1.01
CA ARG A 12 11.08 7.53 -0.08
C ARG A 12 11.91 6.98 -1.24
N GLU A 13 13.06 7.56 -1.54
CA GLU A 13 14.00 7.05 -2.55
C GLU A 13 14.42 5.61 -2.25
N LYS A 14 14.69 5.28 -0.99
CA LYS A 14 15.04 3.91 -0.59
C LYS A 14 13.90 2.91 -0.86
N ILE A 15 12.65 3.33 -0.71
CA ILE A 15 11.49 2.51 -1.09
C ILE A 15 11.41 2.33 -2.61
N TYR A 16 11.73 3.36 -3.37
CA TYR A 16 11.78 3.27 -4.83
C TYR A 16 12.86 2.30 -5.33
N ASP A 17 14.01 2.24 -4.66
CA ASP A 17 15.07 1.27 -4.97
C ASP A 17 14.58 -0.18 -4.73
N LEU A 18 13.78 -0.41 -3.68
CA LEU A 18 13.13 -1.70 -3.45
C LEU A 18 12.08 -2.01 -4.52
N PHE A 19 11.23 -1.04 -4.91
CA PHE A 19 10.25 -1.22 -5.98
C PHE A 19 10.91 -1.52 -7.32
N GLU A 20 12.01 -0.86 -7.64
CA GLU A 20 12.78 -1.13 -8.86
C GLU A 20 13.28 -2.57 -8.91
N GLN A 21 13.76 -3.11 -7.80
CA GLN A 21 14.21 -4.50 -7.72
C GLN A 21 13.05 -5.50 -7.85
N ILE A 22 11.88 -5.21 -7.26
CA ILE A 22 10.72 -6.11 -7.27
C ILE A 22 9.96 -6.03 -8.61
N CYS A 23 9.72 -4.81 -9.09
CA CYS A 23 8.78 -4.53 -10.19
C CYS A 23 9.47 -4.07 -11.48
N GLY A 24 10.75 -3.71 -11.42
CA GLY A 24 11.48 -3.09 -12.53
C GLY A 24 11.16 -1.60 -12.75
N ALA A 25 10.31 -0.99 -11.91
CA ALA A 25 9.92 0.41 -12.02
C ALA A 25 9.86 1.08 -10.66
N ARG A 26 10.31 2.33 -10.59
CA ARG A 26 10.40 3.11 -9.33
C ARG A 26 9.04 3.57 -8.79
N PHE A 27 8.13 3.94 -9.66
CA PHE A 27 6.85 4.53 -9.28
C PHE A 27 5.64 3.88 -9.98
N THR A 28 5.66 3.77 -11.29
CA THR A 28 4.57 3.16 -12.08
C THR A 28 4.73 1.65 -12.12
N THR A 29 4.37 0.99 -11.04
CA THR A 29 4.55 -0.46 -10.90
C THR A 29 3.43 -1.23 -11.61
N SER A 30 3.78 -2.34 -12.28
CA SER A 30 2.86 -3.32 -12.85
C SER A 30 3.11 -4.69 -12.23
N TYR A 31 3.12 -4.73 -10.89
CA TYR A 31 3.45 -5.93 -10.14
C TYR A 31 2.26 -6.89 -10.00
N THR A 32 1.10 -6.35 -9.59
CA THR A 32 -0.14 -7.12 -9.51
C THR A 32 -0.74 -7.32 -10.90
N ARG A 33 -1.08 -8.55 -11.25
CA ARG A 33 -1.64 -8.95 -12.55
C ARG A 33 -2.83 -9.86 -12.36
N VAL A 34 -3.65 -10.00 -13.42
CA VAL A 34 -4.69 -11.03 -13.41
C VAL A 34 -4.03 -12.40 -13.26
N GLY A 35 -4.46 -13.12 -12.23
CA GLY A 35 -3.89 -14.44 -11.89
C GLY A 35 -2.77 -14.43 -10.85
N GLY A 36 -2.24 -13.27 -10.42
CA GLY A 36 -1.21 -13.23 -9.38
C GLY A 36 -0.30 -12.01 -9.42
N VAL A 37 1.00 -12.23 -9.31
CA VAL A 37 2.03 -11.19 -9.33
C VAL A 37 3.09 -11.49 -10.40
N ALA A 38 3.79 -10.43 -10.84
CA ALA A 38 4.71 -10.52 -11.97
C ALA A 38 5.95 -11.40 -11.69
N ASN A 39 6.50 -11.29 -10.48
CA ASN A 39 7.71 -12.00 -10.06
C ASN A 39 7.61 -12.35 -8.59
N ASP A 40 8.38 -13.33 -8.18
CA ASP A 40 8.62 -13.65 -6.78
C ASP A 40 9.62 -12.63 -6.16
N ILE A 41 9.61 -12.53 -4.85
CA ILE A 41 10.55 -11.70 -4.09
C ILE A 41 11.68 -12.59 -3.61
N ASP A 42 12.91 -12.30 -4.04
CA ASP A 42 14.06 -13.08 -3.63
C ASP A 42 14.54 -12.75 -2.20
N ASP A 43 15.33 -13.66 -1.62
CA ASP A 43 15.89 -13.51 -0.26
C ASP A 43 16.76 -12.25 -0.10
N HIS A 44 17.34 -11.74 -1.16
CA HIS A 44 18.15 -10.54 -1.11
C HIS A 44 17.28 -9.31 -0.85
N VAL A 45 16.20 -9.18 -1.61
CA VAL A 45 15.23 -8.10 -1.46
C VAL A 45 14.51 -8.21 -0.11
N LEU A 46 14.13 -9.42 0.33
CA LEU A 46 13.54 -9.62 1.66
C LEU A 46 14.45 -9.12 2.80
N ARG A 47 15.77 -9.39 2.71
CA ARG A 47 16.74 -8.84 3.67
C ARG A 47 16.82 -7.32 3.62
N GLN A 48 16.80 -6.73 2.44
CA GLN A 48 16.81 -5.27 2.28
C GLN A 48 15.55 -4.62 2.87
N ILE A 49 14.37 -5.21 2.66
CA ILE A 49 13.12 -4.75 3.27
C ILE A 49 13.24 -4.80 4.80
N ARG A 50 13.69 -5.94 5.36
CA ARG A 50 13.90 -6.07 6.82
C ARG A 50 14.88 -5.03 7.37
N ASP A 51 15.98 -4.78 6.68
CA ASP A 51 16.95 -3.75 7.07
C ASP A 51 16.33 -2.35 7.03
N TYR A 52 15.60 -2.03 5.96
CA TYR A 52 14.90 -0.76 5.83
C TYR A 52 13.90 -0.51 6.96
N ILE A 53 12.97 -1.44 7.21
CA ILE A 53 11.93 -1.28 8.24
C ILE A 53 12.50 -1.26 9.65
N SER A 54 13.67 -1.89 9.90
CA SER A 54 14.35 -1.81 11.19
C SER A 54 14.93 -0.43 11.48
N LYS A 55 15.33 0.32 10.46
CA LYS A 55 15.92 1.67 10.55
C LYS A 55 14.88 2.79 10.47
N PHE A 56 13.80 2.56 9.76
CA PHE A 56 12.77 3.57 9.46
C PHE A 56 12.16 4.24 10.71
N PRO A 57 11.84 3.54 11.82
CA PRO A 57 11.31 4.19 13.02
C PRO A 57 12.21 5.28 13.60
N ALA A 58 13.53 5.09 13.53
CA ALA A 58 14.50 6.08 14.01
C ALA A 58 14.52 7.33 13.12
N GLU A 59 14.42 7.16 11.79
CA GLU A 59 14.36 8.27 10.85
C GLU A 59 13.01 9.02 10.95
N LEU A 60 11.91 8.29 11.15
CA LEU A 60 10.61 8.88 11.41
C LEU A 60 10.62 9.72 12.69
N ALA A 61 11.20 9.21 13.78
CA ALA A 61 11.33 9.93 15.05
C ALA A 61 12.17 11.23 14.92
N LYS A 62 13.22 11.22 14.11
CA LYS A 62 14.01 12.43 13.83
C LYS A 62 13.18 13.47 13.08
N SER A 63 12.44 13.06 12.07
CA SER A 63 11.55 13.93 11.29
C SER A 63 10.45 14.51 12.16
N GLU A 64 9.81 13.68 12.97
CA GLU A 64 8.80 14.08 13.94
C GLU A 64 9.35 15.11 14.94
N ALA A 65 10.51 14.86 15.54
CA ALA A 65 11.12 15.76 16.52
C ALA A 65 11.43 17.15 15.94
N LEU A 66 11.73 17.23 14.64
CA LEU A 66 12.05 18.49 13.97
C LEU A 66 10.81 19.34 13.73
N ILE A 67 9.65 18.73 13.46
CA ILE A 67 8.40 19.45 13.12
C ILE A 67 7.45 19.55 14.29
N ALA A 68 7.22 18.48 15.04
CA ALA A 68 6.15 18.37 16.01
C ALA A 68 6.27 19.36 17.18
N ARG A 69 7.48 19.89 17.44
CA ARG A 69 7.73 20.91 18.46
C ARG A 69 7.90 22.32 17.88
N ASN A 70 7.79 22.48 16.58
CA ASN A 70 7.95 23.77 15.94
C ASN A 70 6.65 24.59 16.06
N ARG A 71 6.69 25.65 16.86
CA ARG A 71 5.55 26.52 17.14
C ARG A 71 4.92 27.08 15.86
N ILE A 72 5.74 27.55 14.92
CA ILE A 72 5.24 28.10 13.65
C ILE A 72 4.46 27.06 12.85
N PHE A 73 4.92 25.80 12.87
CA PHE A 73 4.23 24.71 12.20
C PHE A 73 2.90 24.38 12.89
N ILE A 74 2.90 24.27 14.22
CA ILE A 74 1.70 24.01 15.02
C ILE A 74 0.66 25.12 14.80
N ASP A 75 1.07 26.39 14.94
CA ASP A 75 0.18 27.56 14.79
C ASP A 75 -0.47 27.65 13.38
N ARG A 76 0.15 27.02 12.37
CA ARG A 76 -0.38 26.95 10.99
C ARG A 76 -1.23 25.71 10.72
N MET A 77 -1.23 24.74 11.59
CA MET A 77 -1.91 23.46 11.40
C MET A 77 -3.07 23.27 12.39
N ALA A 78 -2.87 23.68 13.64
CA ALA A 78 -3.88 23.54 14.69
C ALA A 78 -5.05 24.50 14.45
N GLY A 79 -6.28 23.99 14.53
CA GLY A 79 -7.50 24.74 14.27
C GLY A 79 -7.72 25.13 12.81
N VAL A 80 -6.84 24.73 11.88
CA VAL A 80 -6.97 25.04 10.46
C VAL A 80 -7.58 23.86 9.73
N GLY A 81 -8.55 24.13 8.85
CA GLY A 81 -9.25 23.09 8.07
C GLY A 81 -10.03 22.12 8.97
N TYR A 82 -10.67 22.65 9.99
CA TYR A 82 -11.46 21.87 10.92
C TYR A 82 -12.69 21.26 10.23
N ILE A 83 -12.90 19.97 10.44
CA ILE A 83 -14.01 19.18 9.89
C ILE A 83 -14.60 18.37 11.05
N THR A 84 -15.90 18.54 11.30
CA THR A 84 -16.61 17.74 12.30
C THR A 84 -16.82 16.30 11.83
N GLN A 85 -17.14 15.39 12.75
CA GLN A 85 -17.47 14.00 12.40
C GLN A 85 -18.66 13.91 11.43
N GLU A 86 -19.70 14.72 11.67
CA GLU A 86 -20.89 14.78 10.82
C GLU A 86 -20.54 15.24 9.39
N GLN A 87 -19.75 16.31 9.29
CA GLN A 87 -19.29 16.81 7.99
C GLN A 87 -18.40 15.78 7.28
N ALA A 88 -17.53 15.08 8.01
CA ALA A 88 -16.67 14.05 7.44
C ALA A 88 -17.49 12.90 6.81
N ILE A 89 -18.57 12.49 7.47
CA ILE A 89 -19.49 11.46 6.94
C ILE A 89 -20.28 12.00 5.75
N GLN A 90 -20.86 13.19 5.84
CA GLN A 90 -21.64 13.80 4.75
C GLN A 90 -20.84 14.02 3.48
N LEU A 91 -19.55 14.35 3.63
CA LEU A 91 -18.62 14.56 2.50
C LEU A 91 -18.02 13.27 1.97
N GLY A 92 -18.33 12.12 2.59
CA GLY A 92 -17.77 10.82 2.20
C GLY A 92 -16.24 10.73 2.36
N LEU A 93 -15.69 11.40 3.40
CA LEU A 93 -14.25 11.34 3.65
C LEU A 93 -13.83 9.94 4.09
N THR A 94 -12.62 9.54 3.70
CA THR A 94 -12.01 8.26 4.02
C THR A 94 -10.56 8.43 4.48
N GLY A 95 -9.93 7.35 4.93
CA GLY A 95 -8.52 7.33 5.28
C GLY A 95 -8.16 8.26 6.45
N PRO A 96 -6.97 8.84 6.46
CA PRO A 96 -6.51 9.73 7.53
C PRO A 96 -7.38 10.96 7.74
N CYS A 97 -8.17 11.37 6.73
CA CYS A 97 -9.06 12.52 6.83
C CYS A 97 -10.21 12.26 7.79
N ILE A 98 -10.88 11.12 7.68
CA ILE A 98 -11.98 10.77 8.59
C ILE A 98 -11.45 10.36 9.97
N ARG A 99 -10.31 9.65 10.03
CA ARG A 99 -9.66 9.27 11.29
C ARG A 99 -9.14 10.45 12.08
N GLY A 100 -8.74 11.54 11.41
CA GLY A 100 -8.40 12.81 12.05
C GLY A 100 -9.58 13.52 12.72
N SER A 101 -10.82 13.19 12.35
CA SER A 101 -12.05 13.69 12.97
C SER A 101 -12.65 12.73 14.02
N GLY A 102 -11.89 11.71 14.45
CA GLY A 102 -12.26 10.81 15.54
C GLY A 102 -13.08 9.58 15.15
N ILE A 103 -13.23 9.30 13.85
CA ILE A 103 -13.96 8.12 13.37
C ILE A 103 -12.97 7.01 13.05
N ALA A 104 -13.06 5.91 13.80
CA ALA A 104 -12.20 4.73 13.60
C ALA A 104 -12.70 3.87 12.42
N HIS A 105 -12.59 4.40 11.20
CA HIS A 105 -12.95 3.68 9.99
C HIS A 105 -11.71 3.35 9.18
N ASP A 106 -11.52 2.04 8.93
CA ASP A 106 -10.45 1.50 8.11
C ASP A 106 -10.99 0.26 7.39
N LEU A 107 -10.94 0.25 6.07
CA LEU A 107 -11.46 -0.84 5.25
C LEU A 107 -10.73 -2.15 5.47
N ARG A 108 -9.45 -2.09 5.84
CA ARG A 108 -8.65 -3.28 6.17
C ARG A 108 -9.21 -4.06 7.37
N LYS A 109 -9.96 -3.39 8.26
CA LYS A 109 -10.69 -4.01 9.39
C LYS A 109 -12.19 -4.13 9.16
N ALA A 110 -12.82 -3.13 8.52
CA ALA A 110 -14.26 -3.11 8.29
C ALA A 110 -14.70 -4.12 7.20
N GLN A 111 -13.89 -4.26 6.16
CA GLN A 111 -14.10 -5.19 5.05
C GLN A 111 -12.75 -5.82 4.66
N PRO A 112 -12.21 -6.74 5.47
CA PRO A 112 -10.88 -7.29 5.26
C PRO A 112 -10.73 -7.89 3.86
N TYR A 113 -9.61 -7.59 3.23
CA TYR A 113 -9.21 -8.14 1.94
C TYR A 113 -7.77 -8.66 2.02
N LEU A 114 -7.39 -9.57 1.11
CA LEU A 114 -6.11 -10.28 1.15
C LEU A 114 -5.91 -10.96 2.52
N PHE A 115 -4.82 -10.64 3.23
CA PHE A 115 -4.45 -11.23 4.52
C PHE A 115 -4.69 -10.29 5.71
N TYR A 116 -5.41 -9.18 5.55
CA TYR A 116 -5.60 -8.22 6.64
C TYR A 116 -6.42 -8.75 7.81
N ASP A 117 -7.24 -9.77 7.61
CA ASP A 117 -7.93 -10.52 8.67
C ASP A 117 -6.99 -11.28 9.61
N GLN A 118 -5.77 -11.60 9.14
CA GLN A 118 -4.75 -12.33 9.88
C GLN A 118 -3.65 -11.43 10.46
N ILE A 119 -3.72 -10.13 10.21
CA ILE A 119 -2.73 -9.16 10.65
C ILE A 119 -3.27 -8.34 11.82
N ASP A 120 -2.47 -8.28 12.89
CA ASP A 120 -2.79 -7.44 14.05
C ASP A 120 -2.21 -6.04 13.89
N PHE A 121 -3.08 -5.02 13.86
CA PHE A 121 -2.73 -3.61 13.82
C PHE A 121 -3.84 -2.76 14.45
N ASP A 122 -3.51 -1.53 14.84
CA ASP A 122 -4.46 -0.61 15.45
C ASP A 122 -4.90 0.49 14.47
N ILE A 123 -6.15 0.95 14.61
CA ILE A 123 -6.66 2.08 13.82
C ILE A 123 -6.31 3.37 14.56
N MET A 124 -5.40 4.16 13.99
CA MET A 124 -4.98 5.43 14.58
C MET A 124 -6.03 6.51 14.35
N THR A 125 -6.48 7.15 15.42
CA THR A 125 -7.47 8.22 15.37
C THR A 125 -7.04 9.44 16.18
N GLN A 126 -7.51 10.62 15.79
CA GLN A 126 -7.39 11.88 16.54
C GLN A 126 -8.74 12.59 16.55
N ASN A 127 -9.03 13.39 17.57
CA ASN A 127 -10.35 13.98 17.76
C ASN A 127 -10.44 15.46 17.35
N ASP A 128 -9.30 16.12 17.08
CA ASP A 128 -9.26 17.57 16.85
C ASP A 128 -9.85 17.99 15.48
N GLY A 129 -9.98 17.06 14.52
CA GLY A 129 -10.61 17.29 13.21
C GLY A 129 -9.91 18.29 12.29
N ASP A 130 -8.72 18.74 12.62
CA ASP A 130 -7.96 19.77 11.92
C ASP A 130 -6.76 19.21 11.15
N CYS A 131 -5.98 20.07 10.52
CA CYS A 131 -4.78 19.67 9.79
C CYS A 131 -3.73 19.04 10.71
N TRP A 132 -3.63 19.47 11.95
CA TRP A 132 -2.71 18.92 12.94
C TRP A 132 -3.09 17.49 13.34
N ALA A 133 -4.37 17.24 13.55
CA ALA A 133 -4.89 15.89 13.79
C ALA A 133 -4.58 14.93 12.64
N ARG A 134 -4.84 15.35 11.41
CA ARG A 134 -4.53 14.54 10.21
C ARG A 134 -3.04 14.28 10.03
N PHE A 135 -2.19 15.24 10.40
CA PHE A 135 -0.74 15.06 10.41
C PHE A 135 -0.32 14.00 11.45
N LYS A 136 -0.85 14.09 12.69
CA LYS A 136 -0.57 13.10 13.75
C LYS A 136 -1.01 11.70 13.35
N VAL A 137 -2.23 11.55 12.80
CA VAL A 137 -2.74 10.26 12.31
C VAL A 137 -1.76 9.64 11.32
N ARG A 138 -1.27 10.40 10.33
CA ARG A 138 -0.32 9.87 9.34
C ARG A 138 1.01 9.43 9.94
N LEU A 139 1.51 10.12 10.95
CA LEU A 139 2.73 9.70 11.66
C LEU A 139 2.53 8.38 12.40
N GLU A 140 1.41 8.23 13.10
CA GLU A 140 1.10 7.01 13.82
C GLU A 140 0.83 5.83 12.85
N GLU A 141 0.14 6.09 11.75
CA GLU A 141 -0.09 5.09 10.70
C GLU A 141 1.22 4.58 10.08
N MET A 142 2.23 5.43 9.91
CA MET A 142 3.54 4.98 9.44
C MET A 142 4.23 4.02 10.43
N LYS A 143 4.00 4.21 11.74
CA LYS A 143 4.50 3.26 12.77
C LYS A 143 3.75 1.93 12.68
N GLU A 144 2.44 1.96 12.49
CA GLU A 144 1.63 0.75 12.29
C GLU A 144 1.99 0.03 10.97
N CYS A 145 2.29 0.76 9.91
CA CYS A 145 2.76 0.15 8.66
C CYS A 145 4.02 -0.70 8.85
N VAL A 146 4.97 -0.25 9.69
CA VAL A 146 6.16 -1.05 10.03
C VAL A 146 5.76 -2.34 10.74
N ARG A 147 4.82 -2.28 11.70
CA ARG A 147 4.29 -3.45 12.41
C ARG A 147 3.60 -4.42 11.47
N ILE A 148 2.81 -3.93 10.52
CA ILE A 148 2.13 -4.72 9.50
C ILE A 148 3.17 -5.43 8.60
N ILE A 149 4.16 -4.69 8.09
CA ILE A 149 5.19 -5.25 7.19
C ILE A 149 5.99 -6.35 7.88
N HIS A 150 6.35 -6.20 9.16
CA HIS A 150 7.01 -7.26 9.93
C HIS A 150 6.18 -8.54 9.94
N GLN A 151 4.89 -8.44 10.25
CA GLN A 151 4.00 -9.60 10.27
C GLN A 151 3.84 -10.27 8.90
N ILE A 152 3.77 -9.46 7.83
CA ILE A 152 3.70 -9.98 6.45
C ILE A 152 4.97 -10.75 6.10
N LEU A 153 6.15 -10.20 6.40
CA LEU A 153 7.43 -10.84 6.11
C LEU A 153 7.63 -12.16 6.87
N ASP A 154 7.00 -12.30 8.03
CA ASP A 154 7.07 -13.53 8.84
C ASP A 154 6.04 -14.59 8.39
N LYS A 155 5.00 -14.17 7.67
CA LYS A 155 3.92 -15.03 7.17
C LYS A 155 3.92 -15.19 5.64
N LEU A 156 4.97 -14.74 4.97
CA LEU A 156 5.04 -14.81 3.51
C LEU A 156 4.96 -16.27 3.04
N PRO A 157 3.95 -16.65 2.24
CA PRO A 157 3.80 -18.03 1.80
C PRO A 157 4.82 -18.37 0.71
N GLU A 158 5.27 -19.61 0.71
CA GLU A 158 6.00 -20.19 -0.43
C GLU A 158 5.02 -20.73 -1.47
N GLY A 159 5.41 -20.72 -2.72
CA GLY A 159 4.61 -21.34 -3.80
C GLY A 159 4.60 -20.55 -5.09
N PRO A 160 3.75 -20.94 -6.04
CA PRO A 160 3.65 -20.26 -7.33
C PRO A 160 3.07 -18.86 -7.18
N VAL A 161 3.70 -17.88 -7.79
CA VAL A 161 3.29 -16.47 -7.75
C VAL A 161 2.22 -16.12 -8.78
N MET A 162 1.94 -17.04 -9.73
CA MET A 162 0.97 -16.88 -10.80
C MET A 162 0.09 -18.13 -10.91
N ALA A 163 -1.20 -17.94 -11.08
CA ALA A 163 -2.13 -19.04 -11.32
C ALA A 163 -1.78 -19.78 -12.62
N ASN A 164 -1.99 -21.09 -12.64
CA ASN A 164 -1.85 -21.90 -13.85
C ASN A 164 -3.22 -22.04 -14.53
N ASP A 165 -3.73 -20.93 -15.07
CA ASP A 165 -4.99 -20.90 -15.81
C ASP A 165 -4.78 -20.23 -17.17
N PRO A 166 -4.88 -20.99 -18.26
CA PRO A 166 -4.64 -20.48 -19.61
C PRO A 166 -5.66 -19.46 -20.10
N HIS A 167 -6.81 -19.29 -19.41
CA HIS A 167 -7.80 -18.27 -19.73
C HIS A 167 -7.42 -16.87 -19.23
N TYR A 168 -6.49 -16.79 -18.28
CA TYR A 168 -6.11 -15.53 -17.65
C TYR A 168 -4.62 -15.24 -17.71
N VAL A 169 -3.79 -16.27 -17.89
CA VAL A 169 -2.33 -16.17 -17.84
C VAL A 169 -1.74 -16.63 -19.17
N LEU A 170 -0.87 -15.80 -19.74
CA LEU A 170 -0.17 -16.15 -20.98
C LEU A 170 0.68 -17.40 -20.78
N PRO A 171 0.59 -18.37 -21.70
CA PRO A 171 1.39 -19.59 -21.65
C PRO A 171 2.89 -19.30 -21.85
N ARG A 172 3.73 -20.23 -21.45
CA ARG A 172 5.19 -20.12 -21.64
C ARG A 172 5.53 -20.15 -23.13
N LYS A 173 6.41 -19.26 -23.57
CA LYS A 173 6.82 -19.17 -24.99
C LYS A 173 7.21 -20.51 -25.62
N GLY A 174 7.90 -21.38 -24.91
CA GLY A 174 8.27 -22.69 -25.41
C GLY A 174 7.08 -23.65 -25.65
N GLU A 175 6.01 -23.47 -24.87
CA GLU A 175 4.80 -24.30 -24.99
C GLU A 175 3.92 -23.85 -26.17
N ILE A 176 3.89 -22.55 -26.46
CA ILE A 176 3.16 -21.97 -27.60
C ILE A 176 3.60 -22.61 -28.93
N TYR A 177 4.89 -22.91 -29.08
CA TYR A 177 5.43 -23.53 -30.32
C TYR A 177 5.28 -25.05 -30.39
N THR A 178 4.90 -25.70 -29.29
CA THR A 178 4.89 -27.17 -29.21
C THR A 178 3.51 -27.76 -28.89
N ARG A 179 2.58 -26.93 -28.38
CA ARG A 179 1.22 -27.35 -28.00
C ARG A 179 0.18 -26.50 -28.70
N MET A 180 -0.79 -27.14 -29.33
CA MET A 180 -1.87 -26.45 -30.06
C MET A 180 -2.76 -25.66 -29.13
N GLU A 181 -3.11 -26.21 -27.96
CA GLU A 181 -3.96 -25.59 -26.96
C GLU A 181 -3.34 -24.28 -26.44
N GLU A 182 -2.04 -24.30 -26.17
CA GLU A 182 -1.31 -23.12 -25.67
C GLU A 182 -1.18 -22.03 -26.74
N LEU A 183 -1.03 -22.42 -28.01
CA LEU A 183 -1.06 -21.48 -29.12
C LEU A 183 -2.43 -20.80 -29.26
N ILE A 184 -3.52 -21.54 -29.11
CA ILE A 184 -4.90 -21.00 -29.17
C ILE A 184 -5.12 -20.07 -27.98
N ASN A 185 -4.73 -20.46 -26.76
CA ASN A 185 -4.88 -19.65 -25.56
C ASN A 185 -4.09 -18.33 -25.66
N ASP A 186 -2.85 -18.41 -26.13
CA ASP A 186 -2.02 -17.22 -26.38
C ASP A 186 -2.69 -16.27 -27.40
N PHE A 187 -3.15 -16.82 -28.52
CA PHE A 187 -3.86 -16.05 -29.55
C PHE A 187 -5.12 -15.39 -29.01
N MET A 188 -5.93 -16.11 -28.24
CA MET A 188 -7.17 -15.57 -27.66
C MET A 188 -6.89 -14.47 -26.64
N LEU A 189 -5.93 -14.68 -25.73
CA LEU A 189 -5.57 -13.68 -24.72
C LEU A 189 -4.96 -12.39 -25.33
N ILE A 190 -4.11 -12.52 -26.34
CA ILE A 190 -3.49 -11.35 -26.98
C ILE A 190 -4.49 -10.55 -27.81
N ASN A 191 -5.39 -11.22 -28.53
CA ASN A 191 -6.31 -10.52 -29.44
C ASN A 191 -7.58 -10.03 -28.76
N PHE A 192 -8.11 -10.74 -27.78
CA PHE A 192 -9.39 -10.46 -27.14
C PHE A 192 -9.26 -10.11 -25.65
N GLY A 193 -8.15 -10.46 -25.02
CA GLY A 193 -7.97 -10.35 -23.57
C GLY A 193 -8.83 -11.35 -22.80
N THR A 194 -8.95 -11.13 -21.50
CA THR A 194 -9.89 -11.88 -20.65
C THR A 194 -11.31 -11.46 -20.97
N MET A 195 -12.20 -12.41 -21.21
CA MET A 195 -13.61 -12.18 -21.53
C MET A 195 -14.50 -12.61 -20.36
N PRO A 196 -14.68 -11.75 -19.32
CA PRO A 196 -15.58 -12.06 -18.23
C PRO A 196 -17.04 -12.04 -18.70
N GLU A 197 -17.90 -12.79 -18.01
CA GLU A 197 -19.33 -12.69 -18.25
C GLU A 197 -19.84 -11.28 -17.90
N PRO A 198 -20.90 -10.81 -18.60
CA PRO A 198 -21.50 -9.52 -18.29
C PRO A 198 -21.98 -9.46 -16.83
N GLY A 199 -21.58 -8.43 -16.11
CA GLY A 199 -21.92 -8.25 -14.70
C GLY A 199 -21.21 -7.06 -14.10
N GLU A 200 -21.54 -6.76 -12.83
CA GLU A 200 -20.88 -5.73 -12.04
C GLU A 200 -20.25 -6.35 -10.81
N THR A 201 -19.04 -5.96 -10.51
CA THR A 201 -18.36 -6.27 -9.24
C THR A 201 -17.85 -4.97 -8.62
N TYR A 202 -17.98 -4.85 -7.31
CA TYR A 202 -17.46 -3.72 -6.55
C TYR A 202 -16.52 -4.19 -5.45
N THR A 203 -15.34 -3.62 -5.40
CA THR A 203 -14.35 -3.88 -4.33
C THR A 203 -13.76 -2.56 -3.87
N ALA A 204 -13.77 -2.32 -2.58
CA ALA A 204 -13.15 -1.17 -1.98
C ALA A 204 -11.83 -1.58 -1.30
N ILE A 205 -10.82 -0.75 -1.45
CA ILE A 205 -9.50 -0.92 -0.83
C ILE A 205 -9.11 0.36 -0.10
N GLU A 206 -8.43 0.22 1.04
CA GLU A 206 -7.82 1.34 1.75
C GLU A 206 -6.60 1.83 0.98
N SER A 207 -6.48 3.15 0.76
CA SER A 207 -5.38 3.79 0.04
C SER A 207 -4.61 4.78 0.91
#